data_b7358821d9814a1eff4d72681ccee9c3
#
_entry.id   b7358821d9814a1eff4d72681ccee9c3
#
_cell.length_a   1.000
_cell.length_b   1.000
_cell.length_c   1.000
_cell.angle_alpha   90.00
_cell.angle_beta   90.00
_cell.angle_gamma   90.00
#
_symmetry.space_group_name_H-M   'P 1'
#
loop_
_entity.id
_entity.type
_entity.pdbx_description
1 polymer ?
#
loop_
_entity_poly.entity_id
_entity_poly.type
_entity_poly.pdbx_seq_one_letter_code
_entity_poly.pdbx_strand_id
1 'polypeptide(L)'
;MCIRDRIKFVPERFSKTYLNWMENVHDWCISRQLWWGHQIPAWYCDECGHINVSREDPTKCEKCGCTKLTRDEDVLDTWFSSGLWPFSTLGWPDLNSEDLKYWYPTTDMVTGYDIIFFWVARMVVSGMEQMKKEPFKTVFIHGLVRDDKGRKMSKSLGNGIDPLEMAEKYGADALRFNLITGNSPGNDMRFYVEKCEAMRNFANKIWNASRYVLMNLTVEENGLPDAADLEIEDKWVLSKLNTLIKEVTENMDAYELGVASAKVYDFIWDTYCDWYIELTKARLYGEDEKSKLAAQKVLVYVLDQFLRLLHPFMPFITEEIWQAIPHEGRFLMLADWPKYDENLNFSVEAAHMESVMNAIRSIRNRRAEMNVPPSKKSTLYVVSDKGEIFRQGTGFICRLAYADQVIICDSDPEGHENMVCVVTNDAKLYIPLEELIDFEKELARIEKEKANCLKQIAMFEGKLSNVAFVSRAPEKVVAEQREKLEKNRALLAQLEESEKRLRR
;
A
#
# COMPACT_ATOMS: atom_id res chain seq x y z
N MET A 1 -11.00 20.16 -36.49
CA MET A 1 -10.36 20.47 -35.20
C MET A 1 -10.15 19.15 -34.47
N CYS A 2 -8.90 18.74 -34.29
CA CYS A 2 -8.59 17.40 -33.84
C CYS A 2 -9.01 17.17 -32.39
N ILE A 3 -9.86 16.19 -32.16
CA ILE A 3 -10.18 15.61 -30.83
C ILE A 3 -8.89 15.15 -30.11
N ARG A 4 -7.82 14.98 -30.88
CA ARG A 4 -6.49 14.57 -30.47
C ARG A 4 -5.93 15.31 -29.25
N ASP A 5 -6.21 16.61 -29.12
CA ASP A 5 -5.61 17.45 -28.10
C ASP A 5 -6.58 17.75 -26.93
N ARG A 6 -7.80 17.18 -26.96
CA ARG A 6 -8.85 17.45 -25.97
C ARG A 6 -9.01 16.35 -24.93
N ILE A 7 -8.60 15.12 -25.25
CA ILE A 7 -8.75 13.98 -24.36
C ILE A 7 -7.35 13.47 -24.00
N LYS A 8 -7.02 13.54 -22.72
CA LYS A 8 -5.76 13.00 -22.15
C LYS A 8 -5.93 11.52 -21.87
N PHE A 9 -5.00 10.68 -22.31
CA PHE A 9 -4.92 9.28 -21.89
C PHE A 9 -3.85 9.08 -20.84
N VAL A 10 -4.17 8.36 -19.79
CA VAL A 10 -3.25 7.97 -18.72
C VAL A 10 -3.23 6.44 -18.65
N PRO A 11 -2.07 5.78 -18.89
CA PRO A 11 -0.81 6.36 -19.36
C PRO A 11 -0.85 6.75 -20.85
N GLU A 12 -0.02 7.71 -21.21
CA GLU A 12 0.02 8.34 -22.54
C GLU A 12 0.20 7.35 -23.71
N ARG A 13 0.87 6.21 -23.47
CA ARG A 13 1.08 5.17 -24.49
C ARG A 13 -0.20 4.72 -25.19
N PHE A 14 -1.35 4.77 -24.52
CA PHE A 14 -2.64 4.38 -25.09
C PHE A 14 -3.26 5.42 -26.02
N SER A 15 -2.75 6.66 -26.04
CA SER A 15 -3.14 7.66 -27.04
C SER A 15 -2.84 7.16 -28.46
N LYS A 16 -1.69 6.51 -28.66
CA LYS A 16 -1.33 5.94 -29.97
C LYS A 16 -2.30 4.83 -30.39
N THR A 17 -2.68 3.96 -29.46
CA THR A 17 -3.66 2.88 -29.73
C THR A 17 -5.01 3.46 -30.13
N TYR A 18 -5.49 4.46 -29.39
CA TYR A 18 -6.75 5.13 -29.69
C TYR A 18 -6.72 5.86 -31.03
N LEU A 19 -5.68 6.65 -31.31
CA LEU A 19 -5.55 7.43 -32.54
C LEU A 19 -5.44 6.53 -33.76
N ASN A 20 -4.60 5.48 -33.71
CA ASN A 20 -4.45 4.54 -34.81
C ASN A 20 -5.81 3.89 -35.16
N TRP A 21 -6.64 3.60 -34.17
CA TRP A 21 -7.97 3.05 -34.41
C TRP A 21 -8.91 4.09 -35.01
N MET A 22 -8.91 5.33 -34.53
CA MET A 22 -9.76 6.41 -35.03
C MET A 22 -9.40 6.83 -36.47
N GLU A 23 -8.12 6.79 -36.83
CA GLU A 23 -7.65 7.10 -38.19
C GLU A 23 -7.96 5.98 -39.21
N ASN A 24 -8.14 4.74 -38.71
CA ASN A 24 -8.42 3.57 -39.54
C ASN A 24 -9.78 2.93 -39.20
N VAL A 25 -10.74 3.74 -38.79
CA VAL A 25 -12.07 3.26 -38.46
C VAL A 25 -12.80 2.70 -39.69
N HIS A 26 -13.39 1.53 -39.54
CA HIS A 26 -14.22 0.88 -40.55
C HIS A 26 -15.70 0.94 -40.18
N ASP A 27 -16.55 0.64 -41.18
CA ASP A 27 -17.99 0.51 -40.97
C ASP A 27 -18.29 -0.50 -39.86
N TRP A 28 -19.26 -0.17 -39.06
CA TRP A 28 -19.67 -0.99 -37.93
C TRP A 28 -21.08 -1.53 -38.15
N CYS A 29 -21.21 -2.85 -38.31
CA CYS A 29 -22.50 -3.50 -38.32
C CYS A 29 -23.07 -3.44 -36.89
N ILE A 30 -24.20 -2.73 -36.74
CA ILE A 30 -24.84 -2.51 -35.43
C ILE A 30 -25.92 -3.59 -35.11
N SER A 31 -26.28 -4.44 -36.04
CA SER A 31 -27.29 -5.50 -35.84
C SER A 31 -26.67 -6.76 -35.22
N ARG A 32 -27.44 -7.41 -34.35
CA ARG A 32 -27.10 -8.70 -33.73
C ARG A 32 -28.32 -9.60 -33.73
N GLN A 33 -28.11 -10.86 -34.08
CA GLN A 33 -29.12 -11.93 -34.12
C GLN A 33 -29.18 -12.56 -32.71
N LEU A 34 -29.71 -11.79 -31.74
CA LEU A 34 -29.86 -12.22 -30.35
C LEU A 34 -31.34 -12.23 -29.96
N TRP A 35 -31.72 -13.19 -29.14
CA TRP A 35 -33.07 -13.27 -28.59
C TRP A 35 -33.41 -12.10 -27.67
N TRP A 36 -32.44 -11.59 -26.93
CA TRP A 36 -32.61 -10.52 -25.94
C TRP A 36 -31.76 -9.29 -26.31
N GLY A 37 -32.40 -8.14 -26.29
CA GLY A 37 -31.75 -6.86 -26.59
C GLY A 37 -32.75 -5.79 -27.03
N HIS A 38 -32.23 -4.63 -27.43
CA HIS A 38 -33.00 -3.52 -27.98
C HIS A 38 -33.24 -3.77 -29.46
N GLN A 39 -34.49 -4.13 -29.84
CA GLN A 39 -34.84 -4.34 -31.25
C GLN A 39 -34.60 -3.08 -32.07
N ILE A 40 -34.04 -3.24 -33.25
CA ILE A 40 -33.74 -2.13 -34.16
C ILE A 40 -35.07 -1.44 -34.56
N PRO A 41 -35.20 -0.12 -34.37
CA PRO A 41 -36.44 0.61 -34.66
C PRO A 41 -36.54 0.98 -36.15
N ALA A 42 -36.44 -0.03 -37.01
CA ALA A 42 -36.48 0.10 -38.44
C ALA A 42 -37.58 -0.82 -39.06
N TRP A 43 -38.28 -0.31 -40.06
CA TRP A 43 -39.34 -1.04 -40.78
C TRP A 43 -39.08 -0.94 -42.29
N TYR A 44 -39.00 -2.05 -42.95
CA TYR A 44 -38.83 -2.19 -44.39
C TYR A 44 -40.16 -2.13 -45.09
N CYS A 45 -40.28 -1.27 -46.10
CA CYS A 45 -41.50 -1.24 -46.91
C CYS A 45 -41.47 -2.35 -47.98
N ASP A 46 -42.47 -3.21 -47.95
CA ASP A 46 -42.57 -4.37 -48.86
C ASP A 46 -42.77 -3.96 -50.32
N GLU A 47 -43.21 -2.72 -50.59
CA GLU A 47 -43.46 -2.27 -51.99
C GLU A 47 -42.24 -1.48 -52.57
N CYS A 48 -41.68 -0.56 -51.84
CA CYS A 48 -40.62 0.31 -52.36
C CYS A 48 -39.23 0.11 -51.74
N GLY A 49 -39.09 -0.81 -50.79
CA GLY A 49 -37.81 -1.10 -50.12
C GLY A 49 -37.30 0.03 -49.24
N HIS A 50 -38.06 1.09 -49.00
CA HIS A 50 -37.66 2.19 -48.16
C HIS A 50 -37.58 1.74 -46.70
N ILE A 51 -36.52 2.16 -45.98
CA ILE A 51 -36.35 1.90 -44.55
C ILE A 51 -36.93 3.07 -43.79
N ASN A 52 -37.97 2.82 -43.00
CA ASN A 52 -38.60 3.78 -42.12
C ASN A 52 -37.98 3.61 -40.73
N VAL A 53 -37.46 4.67 -40.12
CA VAL A 53 -36.93 4.67 -38.75
C VAL A 53 -37.82 5.53 -37.88
N SER A 54 -38.41 4.93 -36.83
CA SER A 54 -39.39 5.63 -36.00
C SER A 54 -39.26 5.22 -34.53
N ARG A 55 -39.73 6.08 -33.62
CA ARG A 55 -39.82 5.76 -32.18
C ARG A 55 -41.03 4.88 -31.88
N GLU A 56 -42.06 5.04 -32.65
CA GLU A 56 -43.32 4.26 -32.57
C GLU A 56 -43.50 3.48 -33.87
N ASP A 57 -44.28 2.40 -33.82
CA ASP A 57 -44.58 1.56 -34.98
C ASP A 57 -45.27 2.41 -36.08
N PRO A 58 -44.64 2.60 -37.23
CA PRO A 58 -45.21 3.40 -38.31
C PRO A 58 -46.37 2.70 -38.94
N THR A 59 -47.46 3.42 -39.23
CA THR A 59 -48.67 2.85 -39.83
C THR A 59 -48.59 2.81 -41.37
N LYS A 60 -47.67 3.58 -41.97
CA LYS A 60 -47.47 3.67 -43.43
C LYS A 60 -46.04 4.10 -43.76
N CYS A 61 -45.57 3.68 -44.90
CA CYS A 61 -44.28 4.10 -45.45
C CYS A 61 -44.24 5.58 -45.72
N GLU A 62 -43.21 6.25 -45.21
CA GLU A 62 -42.99 7.68 -45.39
C GLU A 62 -42.79 8.09 -46.87
N LYS A 63 -42.24 7.17 -47.69
CA LYS A 63 -41.91 7.42 -49.09
C LYS A 63 -43.10 7.17 -50.04
N CYS A 64 -43.78 6.04 -49.89
CA CYS A 64 -44.80 5.64 -50.86
C CYS A 64 -46.23 5.47 -50.29
N GLY A 65 -46.41 5.62 -48.94
CA GLY A 65 -47.68 5.47 -48.28
C GLY A 65 -48.19 4.06 -48.12
N CYS A 66 -47.43 3.04 -48.52
CA CYS A 66 -47.78 1.65 -48.31
C CYS A 66 -47.91 1.31 -46.82
N THR A 67 -48.90 0.49 -46.48
CA THR A 67 -49.17 0.05 -45.10
C THR A 67 -48.51 -1.29 -44.74
N LYS A 68 -47.90 -1.96 -45.71
CA LYS A 68 -47.18 -3.21 -45.48
C LYS A 68 -45.72 -2.89 -45.12
N LEU A 69 -45.44 -2.97 -43.85
CA LEU A 69 -44.12 -2.69 -43.28
C LEU A 69 -43.69 -3.93 -42.47
N THR A 70 -42.46 -4.37 -42.71
CA THR A 70 -41.83 -5.46 -41.94
C THR A 70 -40.80 -4.90 -41.03
N ARG A 71 -40.91 -5.08 -39.72
CA ARG A 71 -39.95 -4.63 -38.71
C ARG A 71 -38.69 -5.48 -38.77
N ASP A 72 -37.56 -4.84 -38.55
CA ASP A 72 -36.27 -5.52 -38.39
C ASP A 72 -36.32 -6.46 -37.16
N GLU A 73 -35.90 -7.73 -37.35
CA GLU A 73 -35.94 -8.73 -36.28
C GLU A 73 -34.70 -8.69 -35.40
N ASP A 74 -33.61 -8.06 -35.87
CA ASP A 74 -32.36 -7.96 -35.17
C ASP A 74 -32.44 -6.96 -33.99
N VAL A 75 -31.46 -7.07 -33.09
CA VAL A 75 -31.30 -6.16 -31.98
C VAL A 75 -30.00 -5.34 -32.15
N LEU A 76 -29.95 -4.19 -31.51
CA LEU A 76 -28.75 -3.34 -31.51
C LEU A 76 -27.60 -4.01 -30.77
N ASP A 77 -26.37 -3.84 -31.30
CA ASP A 77 -25.13 -4.17 -30.58
C ASP A 77 -25.11 -3.48 -29.21
N THR A 78 -24.72 -4.21 -28.18
CA THR A 78 -24.57 -3.69 -26.80
C THR A 78 -23.73 -2.41 -26.76
N TRP A 79 -22.69 -2.32 -27.56
CA TRP A 79 -21.82 -1.14 -27.64
C TRP A 79 -22.50 0.11 -28.19
N PHE A 80 -23.63 -0.04 -28.88
CA PHE A 80 -24.40 1.10 -29.38
C PHE A 80 -24.97 1.91 -28.21
N SER A 81 -25.72 1.27 -27.32
CA SER A 81 -26.26 1.93 -26.13
C SER A 81 -25.17 2.31 -25.14
N SER A 82 -24.13 1.46 -24.96
CA SER A 82 -22.98 1.78 -24.12
C SER A 82 -22.23 3.02 -24.57
N GLY A 83 -22.19 3.32 -25.87
CA GLY A 83 -21.60 4.53 -26.41
C GLY A 83 -22.36 5.82 -26.05
N LEU A 84 -23.62 5.72 -25.67
CA LEU A 84 -24.47 6.85 -25.25
C LEU A 84 -24.32 7.18 -23.75
N TRP A 85 -23.73 6.30 -22.97
CA TRP A 85 -23.70 6.35 -21.51
C TRP A 85 -23.29 7.70 -20.92
N PRO A 86 -22.24 8.42 -21.40
CA PRO A 86 -21.78 9.64 -20.77
C PRO A 86 -22.81 10.79 -20.70
N PHE A 87 -23.85 10.74 -21.53
CA PHE A 87 -24.89 11.78 -21.57
C PHE A 87 -26.31 11.21 -21.43
N SER A 88 -26.58 9.97 -21.83
CA SER A 88 -27.92 9.42 -21.71
C SER A 88 -28.36 9.21 -20.26
N THR A 89 -27.42 8.89 -19.34
CA THR A 89 -27.70 8.75 -17.92
C THR A 89 -27.91 10.07 -17.18
N LEU A 90 -27.56 11.19 -17.83
CA LEU A 90 -27.68 12.54 -17.29
C LEU A 90 -28.94 13.27 -17.78
N GLY A 91 -29.87 12.54 -18.40
CA GLY A 91 -31.18 13.07 -18.84
C GLY A 91 -31.30 13.37 -20.32
N TRP A 92 -30.24 13.18 -21.15
CA TRP A 92 -30.39 13.27 -22.61
C TRP A 92 -31.50 12.30 -23.11
N PRO A 93 -32.37 12.69 -24.05
CA PRO A 93 -32.25 13.81 -24.99
C PRO A 93 -32.75 15.18 -24.51
N ASP A 94 -33.21 15.32 -23.27
CA ASP A 94 -33.53 16.67 -22.73
C ASP A 94 -32.25 17.47 -22.47
N LEU A 95 -31.93 18.39 -23.38
CA LEU A 95 -30.76 19.27 -23.26
C LEU A 95 -30.91 20.27 -22.12
N ASN A 96 -32.07 20.37 -21.49
CA ASN A 96 -32.30 21.27 -20.36
C ASN A 96 -32.08 20.57 -19.00
N SER A 97 -31.89 19.25 -18.97
CA SER A 97 -31.57 18.53 -17.75
C SER A 97 -30.46 19.23 -16.95
N GLU A 98 -30.70 19.42 -15.65
CA GLU A 98 -29.72 20.05 -14.74
C GLU A 98 -28.47 19.17 -14.59
N ASP A 99 -28.65 17.85 -14.49
CA ASP A 99 -27.53 16.90 -14.41
C ASP A 99 -26.66 16.93 -15.65
N LEU A 100 -27.28 17.01 -16.85
CA LEU A 100 -26.54 17.09 -18.10
C LEU A 100 -25.72 18.39 -18.19
N LYS A 101 -26.29 19.51 -17.77
CA LYS A 101 -25.59 20.82 -17.76
C LYS A 101 -24.46 20.86 -16.76
N TYR A 102 -24.58 20.18 -15.63
CA TYR A 102 -23.58 20.18 -14.56
C TYR A 102 -22.46 19.16 -14.79
N TRP A 103 -22.81 17.92 -15.13
CA TRP A 103 -21.87 16.81 -15.17
C TRP A 103 -21.24 16.54 -16.54
N TYR A 104 -21.83 17.03 -17.65
CA TYR A 104 -21.27 16.83 -18.98
C TYR A 104 -20.44 18.03 -19.48
N PRO A 105 -19.19 17.82 -19.96
CA PRO A 105 -18.43 16.57 -19.98
C PRO A 105 -17.96 16.17 -18.59
N THR A 106 -17.82 14.84 -18.36
CA THR A 106 -17.24 14.34 -17.13
C THR A 106 -15.72 14.60 -17.10
N THR A 107 -15.12 14.57 -15.89
CA THR A 107 -13.68 14.82 -15.75
C THR A 107 -12.88 13.61 -16.18
N ASP A 108 -13.16 12.45 -15.58
CA ASP A 108 -12.40 11.23 -15.77
C ASP A 108 -13.29 10.08 -16.21
N MET A 109 -12.78 9.29 -17.17
CA MET A 109 -13.32 8.02 -17.59
C MET A 109 -12.33 6.91 -17.25
N VAL A 110 -12.73 5.94 -16.44
CA VAL A 110 -11.87 4.83 -16.00
C VAL A 110 -12.29 3.54 -16.70
N THR A 111 -11.35 2.86 -17.37
CA THR A 111 -11.64 1.61 -18.06
C THR A 111 -10.39 0.75 -18.29
N GLY A 112 -10.58 -0.52 -18.64
CA GLY A 112 -9.51 -1.41 -19.08
C GLY A 112 -9.02 -1.09 -20.51
N TYR A 113 -7.77 -1.43 -20.80
CA TYR A 113 -7.18 -1.19 -22.12
C TYR A 113 -7.84 -2.02 -23.23
N ASP A 114 -8.49 -3.13 -22.90
CA ASP A 114 -9.06 -4.07 -23.87
C ASP A 114 -10.35 -3.58 -24.51
N ILE A 115 -10.98 -2.52 -23.98
CA ILE A 115 -12.21 -1.94 -24.52
C ILE A 115 -12.07 -0.48 -24.98
N ILE A 116 -10.85 0.00 -25.22
CA ILE A 116 -10.61 1.37 -25.71
C ILE A 116 -11.40 1.62 -27.01
N PHE A 117 -11.30 0.73 -27.98
CA PHE A 117 -12.00 0.92 -29.26
C PHE A 117 -13.47 0.50 -29.22
N PHE A 118 -13.83 -0.49 -28.41
CA PHE A 118 -15.22 -0.91 -28.29
C PHE A 118 -16.08 0.12 -27.55
N TRP A 119 -15.53 0.74 -26.52
CA TRP A 119 -16.29 1.62 -25.65
C TRP A 119 -15.83 3.07 -25.69
N VAL A 120 -14.57 3.36 -25.41
CA VAL A 120 -14.06 4.75 -25.34
C VAL A 120 -14.25 5.47 -26.67
N ALA A 121 -13.79 4.88 -27.77
CA ALA A 121 -13.93 5.48 -29.08
C ALA A 121 -15.38 5.71 -29.49
N ARG A 122 -16.27 4.77 -29.18
CA ARG A 122 -17.71 4.90 -29.47
C ARG A 122 -18.39 5.96 -28.61
N MET A 123 -18.04 6.10 -27.33
CA MET A 123 -18.51 7.19 -26.49
C MET A 123 -18.06 8.56 -27.05
N VAL A 124 -16.82 8.65 -27.52
CA VAL A 124 -16.32 9.88 -28.14
C VAL A 124 -17.06 10.22 -29.42
N VAL A 125 -17.26 9.26 -30.31
CA VAL A 125 -18.04 9.44 -31.55
C VAL A 125 -19.47 9.88 -31.23
N SER A 126 -20.16 9.17 -30.34
CA SER A 126 -21.54 9.49 -29.95
C SER A 126 -21.65 10.83 -29.26
N GLY A 127 -20.72 11.17 -28.36
CA GLY A 127 -20.69 12.48 -27.69
C GLY A 127 -20.45 13.63 -28.66
N MET A 128 -19.52 13.47 -29.58
CA MET A 128 -19.26 14.49 -30.61
C MET A 128 -20.45 14.66 -31.56
N GLU A 129 -21.14 13.58 -31.91
CA GLU A 129 -22.28 13.65 -32.80
C GLU A 129 -23.52 14.26 -32.11
N GLN A 130 -23.85 13.82 -30.90
CA GLN A 130 -25.09 14.20 -30.22
C GLN A 130 -24.92 15.50 -29.40
N MET A 131 -23.79 15.64 -28.69
CA MET A 131 -23.55 16.75 -27.77
C MET A 131 -22.62 17.83 -28.35
N LYS A 132 -22.00 17.58 -29.52
CA LYS A 132 -21.01 18.44 -30.20
C LYS A 132 -19.81 18.82 -29.32
N LYS A 133 -19.54 18.01 -28.28
CA LYS A 133 -18.48 18.20 -27.29
C LYS A 133 -17.94 16.85 -26.84
N GLU A 134 -16.65 16.83 -26.48
CA GLU A 134 -16.02 15.63 -25.92
C GLU A 134 -16.75 15.16 -24.64
N PRO A 135 -16.92 13.82 -24.47
CA PRO A 135 -17.67 13.30 -23.31
C PRO A 135 -16.90 13.33 -21.99
N PHE A 136 -15.58 13.37 -22.02
CA PHE A 136 -14.69 13.39 -20.85
C PHE A 136 -13.34 14.03 -21.21
N LYS A 137 -12.62 14.53 -20.19
CA LYS A 137 -11.32 15.17 -20.37
C LYS A 137 -10.16 14.19 -20.30
N THR A 138 -10.23 13.23 -19.38
CA THR A 138 -9.19 12.23 -19.15
C THR A 138 -9.76 10.83 -19.31
N VAL A 139 -8.99 9.92 -19.91
CA VAL A 139 -9.22 8.47 -19.91
C VAL A 139 -8.11 7.81 -19.12
N PHE A 140 -8.45 7.36 -17.93
CA PHE A 140 -7.56 6.58 -17.09
C PHE A 140 -7.70 5.09 -17.43
N ILE A 141 -6.62 4.49 -17.90
CA ILE A 141 -6.58 3.09 -18.32
C ILE A 141 -5.96 2.24 -17.22
N HIS A 142 -6.70 1.26 -16.75
CA HIS A 142 -6.19 0.23 -15.85
C HIS A 142 -5.85 -1.06 -16.60
N GLY A 143 -5.00 -1.89 -16.01
CA GLY A 143 -4.72 -3.24 -16.49
C GLY A 143 -5.79 -4.24 -16.05
N LEU A 144 -5.62 -5.49 -16.48
CA LEU A 144 -6.51 -6.59 -16.09
C LEU A 144 -5.95 -7.31 -14.85
N VAL A 145 -6.86 -7.77 -14.00
CA VAL A 145 -6.52 -8.66 -12.88
C VAL A 145 -6.38 -10.08 -13.43
N ARG A 146 -5.24 -10.69 -13.18
CA ARG A 146 -4.89 -12.05 -13.60
C ARG A 146 -4.76 -12.97 -12.39
N ASP A 147 -4.85 -14.27 -12.61
CA ASP A 147 -4.58 -15.25 -11.56
C ASP A 147 -3.11 -15.23 -11.09
N ASP A 148 -2.78 -16.01 -10.08
CA ASP A 148 -1.43 -16.16 -9.51
C ASP A 148 -0.37 -16.59 -10.54
N LYS A 149 -0.80 -17.31 -11.60
CA LYS A 149 0.04 -17.75 -12.73
C LYS A 149 0.12 -16.73 -13.87
N GLY A 150 -0.56 -15.59 -13.75
CA GLY A 150 -0.60 -14.54 -14.76
C GLY A 150 -1.56 -14.80 -15.92
N ARG A 151 -2.47 -15.78 -15.82
CA ARG A 151 -3.45 -16.08 -16.86
C ARG A 151 -4.69 -15.17 -16.71
N LYS A 152 -5.31 -14.82 -17.82
CA LYS A 152 -6.60 -14.11 -17.80
C LYS A 152 -7.65 -14.96 -17.09
N MET A 153 -8.36 -14.37 -16.14
CA MET A 153 -9.46 -15.03 -15.45
C MET A 153 -10.64 -15.24 -16.41
N SER A 154 -11.20 -16.43 -16.44
CA SER A 154 -12.39 -16.75 -17.25
C SER A 154 -13.22 -17.84 -16.59
N LYS A 155 -14.53 -17.83 -16.88
CA LYS A 155 -15.46 -18.86 -16.40
C LYS A 155 -15.08 -20.26 -16.91
N SER A 156 -14.58 -20.35 -18.16
CA SER A 156 -14.17 -21.62 -18.76
C SER A 156 -12.95 -22.25 -18.13
N LEU A 157 -12.04 -21.45 -17.56
CA LEU A 157 -10.85 -21.95 -16.87
C LEU A 157 -11.09 -22.21 -15.38
N GLY A 158 -12.24 -21.78 -14.82
CA GLY A 158 -12.54 -21.90 -13.40
C GLY A 158 -11.53 -21.23 -12.47
N ASN A 159 -10.78 -20.24 -12.98
CA ASN A 159 -9.75 -19.51 -12.24
C ASN A 159 -10.21 -18.11 -11.81
N GLY A 160 -11.51 -17.83 -11.89
CA GLY A 160 -12.07 -16.59 -11.38
C GLY A 160 -12.06 -16.56 -9.86
N ILE A 161 -11.77 -15.39 -9.30
CA ILE A 161 -11.84 -15.13 -7.85
C ILE A 161 -13.09 -14.28 -7.62
N ASP A 162 -13.97 -14.72 -6.74
CA ASP A 162 -15.15 -13.95 -6.37
C ASP A 162 -14.73 -12.83 -5.40
N PRO A 163 -14.92 -11.55 -5.77
CA PRO A 163 -14.59 -10.42 -4.91
C PRO A 163 -15.45 -10.39 -3.63
N LEU A 164 -16.68 -10.93 -3.64
CA LEU A 164 -17.53 -10.96 -2.45
C LEU A 164 -17.00 -11.95 -1.42
N GLU A 165 -16.55 -13.13 -1.84
CA GLU A 165 -15.88 -14.09 -0.94
C GLU A 165 -14.60 -13.49 -0.33
N MET A 166 -13.83 -12.73 -1.12
CA MET A 166 -12.63 -12.04 -0.61
C MET A 166 -13.00 -10.96 0.39
N ALA A 167 -14.05 -10.18 0.13
CA ALA A 167 -14.53 -9.14 1.03
C ALA A 167 -15.08 -9.73 2.34
N GLU A 168 -15.80 -10.84 2.29
CA GLU A 168 -16.29 -11.54 3.48
C GLU A 168 -15.15 -12.08 4.34
N LYS A 169 -14.11 -12.65 3.71
CA LYS A 169 -13.01 -13.30 4.42
C LYS A 169 -11.97 -12.31 4.96
N TYR A 170 -11.65 -11.27 4.21
CA TYR A 170 -10.55 -10.37 4.52
C TYR A 170 -10.97 -8.93 4.80
N GLY A 171 -12.20 -8.58 4.49
CA GLY A 171 -12.75 -7.21 4.55
C GLY A 171 -12.67 -6.49 3.21
N ALA A 172 -13.69 -5.67 2.92
CA ALA A 172 -13.77 -4.90 1.68
C ALA A 172 -12.58 -3.93 1.50
N ASP A 173 -12.16 -3.27 2.58
CA ASP A 173 -11.01 -2.36 2.55
C ASP A 173 -9.70 -3.06 2.20
N ALA A 174 -9.48 -4.28 2.73
CA ALA A 174 -8.29 -5.06 2.42
C ALA A 174 -8.25 -5.46 0.94
N LEU A 175 -9.38 -5.86 0.37
CA LEU A 175 -9.49 -6.16 -1.06
C LEU A 175 -9.23 -4.91 -1.91
N ARG A 176 -9.88 -3.78 -1.60
CA ARG A 176 -9.71 -2.51 -2.32
C ARG A 176 -8.26 -2.05 -2.31
N PHE A 177 -7.64 -2.07 -1.15
CA PHE A 177 -6.25 -1.64 -0.99
C PHE A 177 -5.25 -2.57 -1.70
N ASN A 178 -5.50 -3.89 -1.69
CA ASN A 178 -4.70 -4.86 -2.44
C ASN A 178 -4.75 -4.60 -3.96
N LEU A 179 -5.93 -4.21 -4.50
CA LEU A 179 -6.10 -3.94 -5.93
C LEU A 179 -5.39 -2.66 -6.41
N ILE A 180 -5.14 -1.72 -5.52
CA ILE A 180 -4.51 -0.43 -5.85
C ILE A 180 -3.00 -0.47 -5.58
N THR A 181 -2.59 -1.00 -4.42
CA THR A 181 -1.20 -0.91 -3.94
C THR A 181 -0.24 -1.69 -4.82
N GLY A 182 0.84 -1.00 -5.24
CA GLY A 182 1.89 -1.59 -6.08
C GLY A 182 1.47 -1.81 -7.54
N ASN A 183 0.36 -1.23 -7.97
CA ASN A 183 -0.10 -1.27 -9.35
C ASN A 183 0.23 0.05 -10.07
N SER A 184 0.65 -0.05 -11.32
CA SER A 184 0.90 1.11 -12.18
C SER A 184 -0.17 1.21 -13.26
N PRO A 185 -0.55 2.42 -13.70
CA PRO A 185 -1.58 2.62 -14.70
C PRO A 185 -1.33 1.80 -15.99
N GLY A 186 -2.35 1.13 -16.48
CA GLY A 186 -2.34 0.35 -17.71
C GLY A 186 -1.57 -0.97 -17.67
N ASN A 187 -1.07 -1.39 -16.51
CA ASN A 187 -0.37 -2.67 -16.36
C ASN A 187 -1.28 -3.72 -15.71
N ASP A 188 -1.18 -4.96 -16.22
CA ASP A 188 -1.87 -6.09 -15.61
C ASP A 188 -1.27 -6.40 -14.22
N MET A 189 -2.11 -6.82 -13.30
CA MET A 189 -1.67 -7.27 -11.98
C MET A 189 -2.00 -8.74 -11.76
N ARG A 190 -1.15 -9.45 -11.03
CA ARG A 190 -1.45 -10.79 -10.52
C ARG A 190 -2.11 -10.68 -9.16
N PHE A 191 -3.22 -11.36 -9.00
CA PHE A 191 -3.91 -11.41 -7.72
C PHE A 191 -3.35 -12.54 -6.87
N TYR A 192 -2.89 -12.19 -5.68
CA TYR A 192 -2.44 -13.14 -4.65
C TYR A 192 -3.32 -12.98 -3.41
N VAL A 193 -3.90 -14.09 -2.96
CA VAL A 193 -4.78 -14.12 -1.77
C VAL A 193 -4.02 -13.70 -0.52
N GLU A 194 -2.73 -14.08 -0.41
CA GLU A 194 -1.85 -13.73 0.70
C GLU A 194 -1.66 -12.22 0.86
N LYS A 195 -1.73 -11.47 -0.25
CA LYS A 195 -1.70 -10.00 -0.19
C LYS A 195 -2.97 -9.42 0.45
N CYS A 196 -4.14 -10.02 0.21
CA CYS A 196 -5.36 -9.60 0.90
C CYS A 196 -5.24 -9.82 2.41
N GLU A 197 -4.62 -10.93 2.83
CA GLU A 197 -4.34 -11.18 4.25
C GLU A 197 -3.39 -10.15 4.85
N ALA A 198 -2.33 -9.77 4.12
CA ALA A 198 -1.42 -8.72 4.55
C ALA A 198 -2.15 -7.37 4.70
N MET A 199 -3.05 -7.01 3.77
CA MET A 199 -3.84 -5.77 3.86
C MET A 199 -4.87 -5.81 4.99
N ARG A 200 -5.45 -6.98 5.31
CA ARG A 200 -6.26 -7.15 6.52
C ARG A 200 -5.43 -6.91 7.79
N ASN A 201 -4.21 -7.42 7.83
CA ASN A 201 -3.31 -7.20 8.97
C ASN A 201 -2.92 -5.72 9.10
N PHE A 202 -2.78 -5.01 7.98
CA PHE A 202 -2.60 -3.56 7.97
C PHE A 202 -3.83 -2.84 8.57
N ALA A 203 -5.04 -3.18 8.13
CA ALA A 203 -6.27 -2.65 8.71
C ALA A 203 -6.34 -2.91 10.23
N ASN A 204 -6.00 -4.12 10.67
CA ASN A 204 -5.94 -4.47 12.10
C ASN A 204 -4.89 -3.64 12.86
N LYS A 205 -3.74 -3.32 12.23
CA LYS A 205 -2.71 -2.48 12.84
C LYS A 205 -3.22 -1.06 13.05
N ILE A 206 -3.89 -0.47 12.04
CA ILE A 206 -4.51 0.86 12.15
C ILE A 206 -5.55 0.86 13.27
N TRP A 207 -6.44 -0.14 13.29
CA TRP A 207 -7.47 -0.28 14.31
C TRP A 207 -6.89 -0.32 15.73
N ASN A 208 -5.87 -1.15 15.96
CA ASN A 208 -5.24 -1.26 17.27
C ASN A 208 -4.48 0.00 17.68
N ALA A 209 -3.81 0.66 16.73
CA ALA A 209 -3.16 1.95 16.97
C ALA A 209 -4.18 3.03 17.36
N SER A 210 -5.29 3.12 16.64
CA SER A 210 -6.37 4.06 16.93
C SER A 210 -7.03 3.79 18.29
N ARG A 211 -7.26 2.51 18.61
CA ARG A 211 -7.74 2.14 19.97
C ARG A 211 -6.78 2.58 21.07
N TYR A 212 -5.47 2.38 20.84
CA TYR A 212 -4.47 2.83 21.81
C TYR A 212 -4.53 4.35 22.02
N VAL A 213 -4.63 5.12 20.94
CA VAL A 213 -4.77 6.58 21.01
C VAL A 213 -6.04 6.96 21.79
N LEU A 214 -7.20 6.40 21.42
CA LEU A 214 -8.48 6.67 22.08
C LEU A 214 -8.46 6.35 23.58
N MET A 215 -7.81 5.26 24.00
CA MET A 215 -7.69 4.88 25.41
C MET A 215 -6.84 5.87 26.23
N ASN A 216 -5.98 6.64 25.58
CA ASN A 216 -5.11 7.63 26.21
C ASN A 216 -5.54 9.07 25.92
N LEU A 217 -6.71 9.27 25.30
CA LEU A 217 -7.19 10.56 24.86
C LEU A 217 -8.09 11.19 25.93
N THR A 218 -7.79 12.44 26.28
CA THR A 218 -8.64 13.28 27.16
C THR A 218 -9.01 14.61 26.50
N VAL A 219 -8.43 14.92 25.31
CA VAL A 219 -8.78 16.13 24.55
C VAL A 219 -10.07 15.91 23.77
N GLU A 220 -10.92 16.93 23.74
CA GLU A 220 -12.24 16.90 23.09
C GLU A 220 -12.25 17.59 21.73
N GLU A 221 -11.19 18.35 21.40
CA GLU A 221 -11.06 19.09 20.16
C GLU A 221 -9.86 18.61 19.34
N ASN A 222 -10.02 18.55 18.02
CA ASN A 222 -8.93 18.28 17.09
C ASN A 222 -8.21 19.59 16.75
N GLY A 223 -6.89 19.58 16.91
CA GLY A 223 -6.03 20.72 16.60
C GLY A 223 -4.65 20.55 17.17
N LEU A 224 -3.69 21.29 16.61
CA LEU A 224 -2.32 21.28 17.12
C LEU A 224 -2.18 22.09 18.42
N PRO A 225 -1.24 21.72 19.31
CA PRO A 225 -0.86 22.57 20.42
C PRO A 225 -0.10 23.79 19.93
N ASP A 226 0.18 24.75 20.83
CA ASP A 226 1.06 25.88 20.51
C ASP A 226 2.45 25.36 20.06
N ALA A 227 3.07 26.04 19.09
CA ALA A 227 4.36 25.63 18.51
C ALA A 227 5.48 25.52 19.57
N ALA A 228 5.38 26.27 20.67
CA ALA A 228 6.33 26.21 21.77
C ALA A 228 6.18 24.93 22.64
N ASP A 229 5.07 24.22 22.52
CA ASP A 229 4.78 23.01 23.28
C ASP A 229 5.07 21.73 22.48
N LEU A 230 5.51 21.89 21.23
CA LEU A 230 5.94 20.77 20.36
C LEU A 230 7.33 20.30 20.74
N GLU A 231 7.42 19.02 21.15
CA GLU A 231 8.68 18.34 21.37
C GLU A 231 9.33 17.87 20.05
N ILE A 232 10.55 17.37 20.11
CA ILE A 232 11.32 17.00 18.92
C ILE A 232 10.64 15.89 18.10
N GLU A 233 10.04 14.90 18.76
CA GLU A 233 9.29 13.82 18.12
C GLU A 233 8.00 14.32 17.47
N ASP A 234 7.36 15.33 18.04
CA ASP A 234 6.16 15.96 17.45
C ASP A 234 6.53 16.69 16.16
N LYS A 235 7.58 17.49 16.20
CA LYS A 235 8.11 18.18 15.02
C LYS A 235 8.54 17.22 13.93
N TRP A 236 9.15 16.10 14.32
CA TRP A 236 9.53 15.04 13.38
C TRP A 236 8.32 14.44 12.67
N VAL A 237 7.31 13.98 13.40
CA VAL A 237 6.13 13.34 12.79
C VAL A 237 5.31 14.33 11.97
N LEU A 238 5.18 15.58 12.42
CA LEU A 238 4.49 16.64 11.66
C LEU A 238 5.20 16.96 10.35
N SER A 239 6.52 17.04 10.36
CA SER A 239 7.31 17.26 9.15
C SER A 239 7.20 16.08 8.17
N LYS A 240 7.18 14.82 8.68
CA LYS A 240 6.93 13.62 7.86
C LYS A 240 5.53 13.60 7.27
N LEU A 241 4.52 13.91 8.07
CA LEU A 241 3.13 14.01 7.62
C LEU A 241 2.98 15.10 6.54
N ASN A 242 3.56 16.24 6.76
CA ASN A 242 3.50 17.36 5.83
C ASN A 242 4.12 17.01 4.46
N THR A 243 5.25 16.32 4.47
CA THR A 243 5.88 15.76 3.27
C THR A 243 4.96 14.73 2.60
N LEU A 244 4.36 13.83 3.39
CA LEU A 244 3.42 12.83 2.89
C LEU A 244 2.21 13.49 2.19
N ILE A 245 1.60 14.51 2.80
CA ILE A 245 0.45 15.23 2.22
C ILE A 245 0.81 15.76 0.84
N LYS A 246 1.96 16.43 0.71
CA LYS A 246 2.45 16.94 -0.55
C LYS A 246 2.62 15.84 -1.59
N GLU A 247 3.39 14.82 -1.25
CA GLU A 247 3.72 13.73 -2.18
C GLU A 247 2.50 12.91 -2.58
N VAL A 248 1.58 12.63 -1.66
CA VAL A 248 0.34 11.90 -1.97
C VAL A 248 -0.54 12.72 -2.90
N THR A 249 -0.70 14.03 -2.64
CA THR A 249 -1.48 14.92 -3.50
C THR A 249 -0.90 14.97 -4.92
N GLU A 250 0.41 15.18 -5.04
CA GLU A 250 1.10 15.20 -6.35
C GLU A 250 0.93 13.87 -7.11
N ASN A 251 1.03 12.73 -6.42
CA ASN A 251 0.86 11.42 -7.05
C ASN A 251 -0.61 11.15 -7.44
N MET A 252 -1.58 11.58 -6.62
CA MET A 252 -3.00 11.47 -6.97
C MET A 252 -3.34 12.31 -8.21
N ASP A 253 -2.85 13.55 -8.28
CA ASP A 253 -3.01 14.45 -9.44
C ASP A 253 -2.34 13.90 -10.71
N ALA A 254 -1.24 13.15 -10.54
CA ALA A 254 -0.55 12.46 -11.63
C ALA A 254 -1.18 11.09 -11.99
N TYR A 255 -2.25 10.65 -11.31
CA TYR A 255 -2.86 9.33 -11.44
C TYR A 255 -1.96 8.15 -11.04
N GLU A 256 -0.92 8.40 -10.26
CA GLU A 256 -0.03 7.36 -9.71
C GLU A 256 -0.59 6.81 -8.39
N LEU A 257 -1.81 6.25 -8.43
CA LEU A 257 -2.57 5.81 -7.26
C LEU A 257 -1.86 4.73 -6.45
N GLY A 258 -1.13 3.84 -7.14
CA GLY A 258 -0.35 2.79 -6.48
C GLY A 258 0.83 3.35 -5.67
N VAL A 259 1.47 4.43 -6.15
CA VAL A 259 2.54 5.12 -5.43
C VAL A 259 1.97 5.89 -4.24
N ALA A 260 0.87 6.64 -4.46
CA ALA A 260 0.18 7.37 -3.39
C ALA A 260 -0.21 6.44 -2.23
N SER A 261 -0.88 5.32 -2.53
CA SER A 261 -1.31 4.35 -1.52
C SER A 261 -0.14 3.70 -0.77
N ALA A 262 0.98 3.40 -1.44
CA ALA A 262 2.18 2.85 -0.81
C ALA A 262 2.80 3.84 0.19
N LYS A 263 2.90 5.13 -0.18
CA LYS A 263 3.41 6.17 0.73
C LYS A 263 2.55 6.33 1.98
N VAL A 264 1.23 6.27 1.84
CA VAL A 264 0.30 6.31 2.99
C VAL A 264 0.49 5.06 3.87
N TYR A 265 0.64 3.88 3.26
CA TYR A 265 0.93 2.64 3.98
C TYR A 265 2.21 2.74 4.82
N ASP A 266 3.33 3.14 4.19
CA ASP A 266 4.64 3.22 4.84
C ASP A 266 4.62 4.25 5.99
N PHE A 267 3.98 5.40 5.80
CA PHE A 267 3.84 6.39 6.86
C PHE A 267 3.06 5.85 8.06
N ILE A 268 1.91 5.22 7.82
CA ILE A 268 1.08 4.69 8.90
C ILE A 268 1.81 3.56 9.62
N TRP A 269 2.39 2.63 8.87
CA TRP A 269 3.05 1.45 9.44
C TRP A 269 4.33 1.83 10.16
N ASP A 270 5.29 2.41 9.43
CA ASP A 270 6.65 2.62 9.91
C ASP A 270 6.81 3.90 10.74
N THR A 271 6.12 5.00 10.36
CA THR A 271 6.30 6.29 11.02
C THR A 271 5.38 6.42 12.24
N TYR A 272 4.07 6.30 12.01
CA TYR A 272 3.10 6.53 13.08
C TYR A 272 3.04 5.40 14.09
N CYS A 273 2.79 4.15 13.62
CA CYS A 273 2.57 3.01 14.51
C CYS A 273 3.86 2.52 15.17
N ASP A 274 4.95 2.36 14.40
CA ASP A 274 6.17 1.74 14.93
C ASP A 274 7.05 2.73 15.70
N TRP A 275 6.95 4.02 15.40
CA TRP A 275 7.78 5.02 16.05
C TRP A 275 7.01 6.05 16.85
N TYR A 276 6.14 6.84 16.24
CA TYR A 276 5.58 8.01 16.92
C TYR A 276 4.78 7.62 18.18
N ILE A 277 3.91 6.62 18.07
CA ILE A 277 3.18 6.10 19.24
C ILE A 277 4.16 5.64 20.34
N GLU A 278 5.24 4.95 19.99
CA GLU A 278 6.23 4.51 20.96
C GLU A 278 7.00 5.69 21.58
N LEU A 279 7.35 6.70 20.80
CA LEU A 279 8.06 7.88 21.27
C LEU A 279 7.23 8.67 22.30
N THR A 280 5.93 8.81 22.09
CA THR A 280 5.03 9.56 22.97
C THR A 280 4.67 8.87 24.30
N LYS A 281 4.93 7.56 24.44
CA LYS A 281 4.53 6.80 25.65
C LYS A 281 5.06 7.40 26.96
N ALA A 282 6.28 7.91 26.96
CA ALA A 282 6.86 8.52 28.16
C ALA A 282 6.07 9.75 28.63
N ARG A 283 5.57 10.54 27.69
CA ARG A 283 4.74 11.73 27.94
C ARG A 283 3.32 11.36 28.33
N LEU A 284 2.71 10.38 27.64
CA LEU A 284 1.34 9.93 27.93
C LEU A 284 1.19 9.35 29.34
N TYR A 285 2.24 8.71 29.87
CA TYR A 285 2.26 8.12 31.21
C TYR A 285 3.05 8.95 32.24
N GLY A 286 3.58 10.11 31.82
CA GLY A 286 4.32 11.03 32.67
C GLY A 286 3.39 11.90 33.55
N GLU A 287 4.02 12.67 34.44
CA GLU A 287 3.34 13.58 35.36
C GLU A 287 3.13 15.01 34.79
N ASP A 288 3.83 15.35 33.71
CA ASP A 288 3.71 16.66 33.04
C ASP A 288 2.43 16.70 32.17
N GLU A 289 1.36 17.19 32.74
CA GLU A 289 0.05 17.30 32.07
C GLU A 289 0.11 18.17 30.82
N LYS A 290 0.96 19.21 30.76
CA LYS A 290 1.09 20.06 29.58
C LYS A 290 1.71 19.30 28.41
N SER A 291 2.82 18.61 28.65
CA SER A 291 3.49 17.76 27.66
C SER A 291 2.60 16.60 27.20
N LYS A 292 1.85 16.00 28.13
CA LYS A 292 0.88 14.93 27.83
C LYS A 292 -0.25 15.41 26.90
N LEU A 293 -0.87 16.56 27.20
CA LEU A 293 -1.92 17.13 26.37
C LEU A 293 -1.40 17.50 24.97
N ALA A 294 -0.18 18.05 24.88
CA ALA A 294 0.45 18.34 23.59
C ALA A 294 0.65 17.04 22.75
N ALA A 295 1.15 15.97 23.38
CA ALA A 295 1.31 14.68 22.71
C ALA A 295 -0.04 14.10 22.22
N GLN A 296 -1.10 14.19 23.04
CA GLN A 296 -2.44 13.74 22.65
C GLN A 296 -2.99 14.51 21.44
N LYS A 297 -2.85 15.84 21.45
CA LYS A 297 -3.26 16.69 20.32
C LYS A 297 -2.55 16.32 19.02
N VAL A 298 -1.24 16.14 19.06
CA VAL A 298 -0.48 15.76 17.85
C VAL A 298 -0.84 14.34 17.39
N LEU A 299 -1.03 13.38 18.32
CA LEU A 299 -1.48 12.03 17.99
C LEU A 299 -2.80 12.02 17.22
N VAL A 300 -3.80 12.78 17.71
CA VAL A 300 -5.12 12.88 17.07
C VAL A 300 -5.04 13.63 15.75
N TYR A 301 -4.31 14.73 15.71
CA TYR A 301 -4.14 15.50 14.48
C TYR A 301 -3.52 14.66 13.36
N VAL A 302 -2.43 13.94 13.65
CA VAL A 302 -1.76 13.07 12.69
C VAL A 302 -2.68 11.93 12.24
N LEU A 303 -3.43 11.33 13.20
CA LEU A 303 -4.41 10.29 12.92
C LEU A 303 -5.50 10.81 11.97
N ASP A 304 -6.13 11.94 12.25
CA ASP A 304 -7.15 12.57 11.40
C ASP A 304 -6.62 12.81 9.98
N GLN A 305 -5.43 13.40 9.85
CA GLN A 305 -4.87 13.75 8.55
C GLN A 305 -4.56 12.50 7.69
N PHE A 306 -3.96 11.46 8.25
CA PHE A 306 -3.70 10.28 7.44
C PHE A 306 -4.97 9.45 7.18
N LEU A 307 -5.99 9.49 8.04
CA LEU A 307 -7.28 8.87 7.74
C LEU A 307 -7.93 9.52 6.51
N ARG A 308 -7.82 10.85 6.36
CA ARG A 308 -8.29 11.57 5.16
C ARG A 308 -7.53 11.14 3.91
N LEU A 309 -6.20 10.98 3.99
CA LEU A 309 -5.38 10.49 2.87
C LEU A 309 -5.67 9.03 2.51
N LEU A 310 -6.00 8.19 3.49
CA LEU A 310 -6.29 6.77 3.30
C LEU A 310 -7.73 6.51 2.83
N HIS A 311 -8.68 7.41 3.16
CA HIS A 311 -10.11 7.22 2.94
C HIS A 311 -10.50 6.84 1.49
N PRO A 312 -9.93 7.43 0.43
CA PRO A 312 -10.25 7.02 -0.94
C PRO A 312 -9.97 5.55 -1.23
N PHE A 313 -9.02 4.95 -0.52
CA PHE A 313 -8.59 3.57 -0.69
C PHE A 313 -9.30 2.60 0.25
N MET A 314 -9.47 2.96 1.52
CA MET A 314 -10.05 2.15 2.59
C MET A 314 -11.18 2.90 3.33
N PRO A 315 -12.33 3.12 2.66
CA PRO A 315 -13.37 4.03 3.18
C PRO A 315 -14.07 3.55 4.45
N PHE A 316 -14.19 2.24 4.68
CA PHE A 316 -14.99 1.74 5.79
C PHE A 316 -14.28 1.87 7.14
N ILE A 317 -13.06 1.37 7.24
CA ILE A 317 -12.30 1.46 8.51
C ILE A 317 -11.92 2.90 8.85
N THR A 318 -11.62 3.72 7.85
CA THR A 318 -11.25 5.12 8.08
C THR A 318 -12.43 5.94 8.58
N GLU A 319 -13.63 5.75 8.04
CA GLU A 319 -14.84 6.38 8.54
C GLU A 319 -15.14 5.95 9.97
N GLU A 320 -15.11 4.65 10.26
CA GLU A 320 -15.39 4.10 11.60
C GLU A 320 -14.45 4.68 12.67
N ILE A 321 -13.15 4.76 12.37
CA ILE A 321 -12.17 5.35 13.30
C ILE A 321 -12.39 6.86 13.44
N TRP A 322 -12.64 7.54 12.32
CA TRP A 322 -12.81 8.99 12.31
C TRP A 322 -14.02 9.45 13.13
N GLN A 323 -15.11 8.70 13.09
CA GLN A 323 -16.30 8.97 13.91
C GLN A 323 -16.03 8.83 15.42
N ALA A 324 -14.97 8.14 15.82
CA ALA A 324 -14.62 7.92 17.22
C ALA A 324 -13.62 8.94 17.79
N ILE A 325 -12.89 9.68 16.93
CA ILE A 325 -11.96 10.72 17.36
C ILE A 325 -12.62 12.11 17.33
N PRO A 326 -12.09 13.13 18.04
CA PRO A 326 -12.54 14.51 17.86
C PRO A 326 -12.40 14.97 16.42
N HIS A 327 -13.49 15.41 15.80
CA HIS A 327 -13.53 15.87 14.42
C HIS A 327 -14.64 16.88 14.19
N GLU A 328 -14.56 17.59 13.06
CA GLU A 328 -15.62 18.46 12.56
C GLU A 328 -16.26 17.85 11.31
N GLY A 329 -17.57 18.04 11.15
CA GLY A 329 -18.32 17.53 10.01
C GLY A 329 -19.07 16.23 10.29
N ARG A 330 -19.84 15.77 9.30
CA ARG A 330 -20.71 14.60 9.46
C ARG A 330 -20.05 13.30 9.00
N PHE A 331 -19.29 13.36 7.92
CA PHE A 331 -18.65 12.20 7.29
C PHE A 331 -17.25 12.57 6.83
N LEU A 332 -16.31 11.64 6.96
CA LEU A 332 -14.93 11.81 6.52
C LEU A 332 -14.83 12.10 5.02
N MET A 333 -15.66 11.47 4.19
CA MET A 333 -15.67 11.71 2.75
C MET A 333 -16.05 13.15 2.35
N LEU A 334 -16.64 13.93 3.26
CA LEU A 334 -17.00 15.35 3.05
C LEU A 334 -15.98 16.31 3.68
N ALA A 335 -15.00 15.78 4.41
CA ALA A 335 -13.95 16.59 5.02
C ALA A 335 -12.97 17.08 3.95
N ASP A 336 -12.36 18.24 4.21
CA ASP A 336 -11.34 18.80 3.32
C ASP A 336 -10.13 17.86 3.18
N TRP A 337 -9.59 17.81 1.95
CA TRP A 337 -8.33 17.13 1.69
C TRP A 337 -7.18 17.82 2.43
N PRO A 338 -6.26 17.07 3.06
CA PRO A 338 -5.12 17.64 3.77
C PRO A 338 -4.28 18.55 2.88
N LYS A 339 -3.80 19.66 3.45
CA LYS A 339 -2.99 20.64 2.72
C LYS A 339 -1.60 20.73 3.32
N TYR A 340 -0.59 20.83 2.44
CA TYR A 340 0.77 21.13 2.84
C TYR A 340 0.84 22.52 3.50
N ASP A 341 1.55 22.62 4.64
CA ASP A 341 1.76 23.86 5.38
C ASP A 341 3.27 24.08 5.62
N GLU A 342 3.82 25.16 5.08
CA GLU A 342 5.24 25.51 5.26
C GLU A 342 5.65 25.64 6.74
N ASN A 343 4.73 26.02 7.62
CA ASN A 343 5.00 26.18 9.05
C ASN A 343 5.18 24.84 9.79
N LEU A 344 4.79 23.71 9.18
CA LEU A 344 4.96 22.37 9.73
C LEU A 344 6.20 21.66 9.16
N ASN A 345 7.10 22.39 8.51
CA ASN A 345 8.32 21.83 7.95
C ASN A 345 9.51 22.03 8.91
N PHE A 346 9.67 21.13 9.87
CA PHE A 346 10.73 21.13 10.88
C PHE A 346 11.92 20.27 10.41
N SER A 347 12.56 20.64 9.33
CA SER A 347 13.60 19.83 8.65
C SER A 347 14.81 19.54 9.54
N VAL A 348 15.22 20.47 10.40
CA VAL A 348 16.38 20.33 11.31
C VAL A 348 16.04 19.32 12.42
N GLU A 349 14.93 19.53 13.13
CA GLU A 349 14.49 18.65 14.21
C GLU A 349 14.16 17.24 13.68
N ALA A 350 13.58 17.16 12.48
CA ALA A 350 13.34 15.89 11.83
C ALA A 350 14.64 15.12 11.52
N ALA A 351 15.67 15.80 11.03
CA ALA A 351 16.97 15.19 10.80
C ALA A 351 17.64 14.74 12.10
N HIS A 352 17.54 15.53 13.16
CA HIS A 352 18.04 15.17 14.50
C HIS A 352 17.37 13.91 15.03
N MET A 353 16.04 13.84 14.95
CA MET A 353 15.29 12.67 15.40
C MET A 353 15.64 11.41 14.58
N GLU A 354 15.84 11.54 13.27
CA GLU A 354 16.28 10.42 12.42
C GLU A 354 17.65 9.89 12.83
N SER A 355 18.60 10.76 13.23
CA SER A 355 19.91 10.34 13.73
C SER A 355 19.79 9.50 15.02
N VAL A 356 18.93 9.93 15.95
CA VAL A 356 18.62 9.19 17.18
C VAL A 356 17.97 7.84 16.88
N MET A 357 16.98 7.83 15.97
CA MET A 357 16.27 6.61 15.57
C MET A 357 17.20 5.62 14.85
N ASN A 358 18.12 6.11 14.04
CA ASN A 358 19.12 5.26 13.38
C ASN A 358 20.07 4.61 14.39
N ALA A 359 20.50 5.34 15.42
CA ALA A 359 21.28 4.78 16.51
C ALA A 359 20.49 3.67 17.24
N ILE A 360 19.22 3.92 17.58
CA ILE A 360 18.35 2.94 18.23
C ILE A 360 18.19 1.67 17.36
N ARG A 361 17.88 1.82 16.05
CA ARG A 361 17.75 0.70 15.11
C ARG A 361 19.05 -0.12 15.05
N SER A 362 20.17 0.55 14.92
CA SER A 362 21.48 -0.10 14.78
C SER A 362 21.86 -0.90 16.03
N ILE A 363 21.59 -0.33 17.22
CA ILE A 363 21.81 -1.03 18.50
C ILE A 363 20.87 -2.24 18.62
N ARG A 364 19.57 -2.08 18.32
CA ARG A 364 18.60 -3.17 18.38
C ARG A 364 18.96 -4.31 17.44
N ASN A 365 19.39 -4.01 16.21
CA ASN A 365 19.85 -5.00 15.24
C ASN A 365 21.07 -5.74 15.76
N ARG A 366 22.07 -5.01 16.29
CA ARG A 366 23.28 -5.62 16.84
C ARG A 366 22.99 -6.53 18.04
N ARG A 367 22.12 -6.08 18.94
CA ARG A 367 21.64 -6.90 20.08
C ARG A 367 20.92 -8.15 19.62
N ALA A 368 20.07 -8.06 18.58
CA ALA A 368 19.36 -9.21 18.01
C ALA A 368 20.33 -10.22 17.37
N GLU A 369 21.32 -9.76 16.60
CA GLU A 369 22.39 -10.61 16.04
C GLU A 369 23.17 -11.36 17.12
N MET A 370 23.34 -10.74 18.28
CA MET A 370 24.03 -11.33 19.44
C MET A 370 23.09 -12.11 20.36
N ASN A 371 21.80 -12.25 20.02
CA ASN A 371 20.76 -12.89 20.83
C ASN A 371 20.65 -12.33 22.26
N VAL A 372 20.89 -11.02 22.43
CA VAL A 372 20.77 -10.32 23.73
C VAL A 372 19.29 -10.02 24.02
N PRO A 373 18.71 -10.54 25.13
CA PRO A 373 17.30 -10.29 25.41
C PRO A 373 17.05 -8.82 25.79
N PRO A 374 15.84 -8.30 25.50
CA PRO A 374 15.48 -6.91 25.85
C PRO A 374 15.59 -6.57 27.34
N SER A 375 15.39 -7.55 28.22
CA SER A 375 15.51 -7.38 29.68
C SER A 375 16.94 -7.11 30.17
N LYS A 376 17.95 -7.45 29.38
CA LYS A 376 19.36 -7.19 29.69
C LYS A 376 19.72 -5.81 29.20
N LYS A 377 19.75 -4.83 30.07
CA LYS A 377 20.15 -3.45 29.77
C LYS A 377 21.67 -3.31 29.81
N SER A 378 22.19 -2.25 29.22
CA SER A 378 23.62 -1.99 29.14
C SER A 378 23.93 -0.49 29.09
N THR A 379 25.11 -0.12 29.48
CA THR A 379 25.66 1.24 29.26
C THR A 379 25.95 1.42 27.76
N LEU A 380 25.60 2.60 27.23
CA LEU A 380 25.89 2.97 25.85
C LEU A 380 26.79 4.21 25.83
N TYR A 381 27.94 4.08 25.20
CA TYR A 381 28.82 5.23 24.93
C TYR A 381 28.58 5.69 23.49
N VAL A 382 28.35 6.99 23.30
CA VAL A 382 28.07 7.61 22.01
C VAL A 382 29.19 8.61 21.70
N VAL A 383 29.95 8.35 20.66
CA VAL A 383 30.97 9.22 20.13
C VAL A 383 30.47 9.89 18.87
N SER A 384 30.32 11.21 18.92
CA SER A 384 29.76 12.00 17.81
C SER A 384 30.17 13.45 17.90
N ASP A 385 30.45 14.08 16.77
CA ASP A 385 30.59 15.53 16.62
C ASP A 385 29.26 16.28 16.82
N LYS A 386 28.13 15.53 16.74
CA LYS A 386 26.77 15.99 16.99
C LYS A 386 26.24 15.55 18.36
N GLY A 387 27.09 15.49 19.38
CA GLY A 387 26.76 14.94 20.70
C GLY A 387 25.49 15.52 21.35
N GLU A 388 25.15 16.79 21.06
CA GLU A 388 23.95 17.44 21.58
C GLU A 388 22.65 16.78 21.11
N ILE A 389 22.61 16.30 19.86
CA ILE A 389 21.44 15.57 19.32
C ILE A 389 21.18 14.30 20.13
N PHE A 390 22.23 13.54 20.42
CA PHE A 390 22.12 12.30 21.21
C PHE A 390 21.83 12.56 22.68
N ARG A 391 22.30 13.72 23.22
CA ARG A 391 21.95 14.15 24.59
C ARG A 391 20.45 14.42 24.73
N GLN A 392 19.85 15.13 23.77
CA GLN A 392 18.41 15.36 23.70
C GLN A 392 17.64 14.04 23.49
N GLY A 393 18.19 13.09 22.72
CA GLY A 393 17.61 11.78 22.43
C GLY A 393 17.84 10.71 23.51
N THR A 394 18.54 11.03 24.62
CA THR A 394 18.93 10.04 25.66
C THR A 394 17.75 9.24 26.19
N GLY A 395 16.63 9.89 26.48
CA GLY A 395 15.42 9.21 26.98
C GLY A 395 14.86 8.17 26.01
N PHE A 396 14.85 8.46 24.72
CA PHE A 396 14.43 7.53 23.68
C PHE A 396 15.40 6.35 23.53
N ILE A 397 16.72 6.64 23.54
CA ILE A 397 17.76 5.62 23.41
C ILE A 397 17.70 4.68 24.62
N CYS A 398 17.64 5.19 25.85
CA CYS A 398 17.52 4.36 27.05
C CYS A 398 16.33 3.40 26.96
N ARG A 399 15.17 3.91 26.59
CA ARG A 399 13.95 3.13 26.55
C ARG A 399 13.89 2.16 25.37
N LEU A 400 14.24 2.63 24.16
CA LEU A 400 14.01 1.86 22.94
C LEU A 400 15.22 1.02 22.50
N ALA A 401 16.45 1.37 22.94
CA ALA A 401 17.65 0.57 22.69
C ALA A 401 18.05 -0.30 23.90
N TYR A 402 17.24 -0.29 24.96
CA TYR A 402 17.48 -1.04 26.19
C TYR A 402 18.80 -0.67 26.86
N ALA A 403 19.10 0.63 26.94
CA ALA A 403 20.25 1.14 27.70
C ALA A 403 19.84 1.58 29.10
N ASP A 404 20.68 1.32 30.08
CA ASP A 404 20.52 1.87 31.44
C ASP A 404 20.99 3.32 31.49
N GLN A 405 22.09 3.59 30.77
CA GLN A 405 22.74 4.89 30.74
C GLN A 405 23.31 5.15 29.35
N VAL A 406 23.25 6.41 28.92
CA VAL A 406 23.89 6.91 27.70
C VAL A 406 24.95 7.94 28.07
N ILE A 407 26.19 7.69 27.67
CA ILE A 407 27.34 8.56 27.95
C ILE A 407 27.83 9.12 26.61
N ILE A 408 27.79 10.45 26.48
CA ILE A 408 28.27 11.14 25.29
C ILE A 408 29.77 11.43 25.47
N CYS A 409 30.56 10.97 24.51
CA CYS A 409 32.03 11.11 24.53
C CYS A 409 32.51 11.90 23.31
N ASP A 410 33.59 12.66 23.49
CA ASP A 410 34.25 13.39 22.39
C ASP A 410 35.26 12.50 21.63
N SER A 411 35.67 11.38 22.22
CA SER A 411 36.60 10.40 21.64
C SER A 411 36.21 8.98 22.06
N ASP A 412 36.84 7.99 21.42
CA ASP A 412 36.58 6.58 21.72
C ASP A 412 36.85 6.31 23.22
N PRO A 413 35.92 5.63 23.95
CA PRO A 413 36.00 5.40 25.38
C PRO A 413 37.19 4.50 25.75
N GLU A 414 37.72 4.61 26.99
CA GLU A 414 38.76 3.71 27.49
C GLU A 414 38.26 2.24 27.46
N GLY A 415 39.13 1.34 26.99
CA GLY A 415 38.78 -0.09 26.87
C GLY A 415 37.81 -0.42 25.70
N HIS A 416 37.69 0.49 24.74
CA HIS A 416 36.79 0.31 23.59
C HIS A 416 37.10 -0.94 22.75
N GLU A 417 38.33 -1.51 22.81
CA GLU A 417 38.70 -2.76 22.16
C GLU A 417 37.93 -3.97 22.72
N ASN A 418 37.42 -3.87 23.95
CA ASN A 418 36.57 -4.88 24.59
C ASN A 418 35.07 -4.56 24.50
N MET A 419 34.71 -3.60 23.67
CA MET A 419 33.31 -3.19 23.45
C MET A 419 32.80 -3.59 22.07
N VAL A 420 31.50 -3.81 21.98
CA VAL A 420 30.81 -3.95 20.69
C VAL A 420 30.66 -2.57 20.10
N CYS A 421 31.29 -2.34 18.96
CA CYS A 421 31.16 -1.08 18.22
C CYS A 421 30.10 -1.20 17.12
N VAL A 422 29.21 -0.21 17.05
CA VAL A 422 28.20 -0.05 15.99
C VAL A 422 28.40 1.34 15.39
N VAL A 423 28.62 1.42 14.09
CA VAL A 423 28.87 2.67 13.38
C VAL A 423 27.62 3.07 12.60
N THR A 424 27.20 4.31 12.80
CA THR A 424 26.15 4.97 12.02
C THR A 424 26.73 6.14 11.23
N ASN A 425 25.91 6.83 10.44
CA ASN A 425 26.37 8.01 9.70
C ASN A 425 26.79 9.18 10.63
N ASP A 426 26.18 9.25 11.83
CA ASP A 426 26.31 10.40 12.73
C ASP A 426 27.04 10.05 14.05
N ALA A 427 27.30 8.78 14.34
CA ALA A 427 27.93 8.37 15.60
C ALA A 427 28.59 6.99 15.54
N LYS A 428 29.59 6.78 16.40
CA LYS A 428 30.05 5.46 16.85
C LYS A 428 29.43 5.14 18.20
N LEU A 429 28.87 3.95 18.32
CA LEU A 429 28.13 3.50 19.48
C LEU A 429 28.87 2.30 20.09
N TYR A 430 29.30 2.41 21.34
CA TYR A 430 30.04 1.35 22.03
C TYR A 430 29.23 0.79 23.19
N ILE A 431 29.18 -0.53 23.27
CA ILE A 431 28.48 -1.26 24.34
C ILE A 431 29.46 -2.25 24.95
N PRO A 432 29.71 -2.22 26.27
CA PRO A 432 30.57 -3.17 26.94
C PRO A 432 30.14 -4.62 26.70
N LEU A 433 31.03 -5.46 26.22
CA LEU A 433 30.71 -6.87 25.86
C LEU A 433 30.24 -7.67 27.06
N GLU A 434 30.82 -7.43 28.24
CA GLU A 434 30.45 -8.08 29.51
C GLU A 434 29.01 -7.77 29.96
N GLU A 435 28.49 -6.62 29.60
CA GLU A 435 27.09 -6.25 29.88
C GLU A 435 26.12 -6.91 28.92
N LEU A 436 26.55 -7.31 27.72
CA LEU A 436 25.71 -7.95 26.71
C LEU A 436 25.64 -9.46 26.86
N ILE A 437 26.76 -10.10 27.24
CA ILE A 437 26.89 -11.55 27.28
C ILE A 437 27.14 -11.97 28.74
N ASP A 438 26.41 -12.98 29.19
CA ASP A 438 26.71 -13.72 30.41
C ASP A 438 27.71 -14.81 30.00
N PHE A 439 28.98 -14.51 30.16
CA PHE A 439 30.04 -15.40 29.69
C PHE A 439 29.92 -16.81 30.24
N GLU A 440 29.51 -16.99 31.50
CA GLU A 440 29.34 -18.31 32.11
C GLU A 440 28.20 -19.09 31.50
N LYS A 441 27.04 -18.42 31.30
CA LYS A 441 25.88 -19.07 30.67
C LYS A 441 26.12 -19.34 29.19
N GLU A 442 26.80 -18.46 28.48
CA GLU A 442 27.08 -18.63 27.06
C GLU A 442 28.13 -19.75 26.86
N LEU A 443 29.16 -19.82 27.70
CA LEU A 443 30.08 -20.95 27.71
C LEU A 443 29.37 -22.26 28.00
N ALA A 444 28.48 -22.29 29.00
CA ALA A 444 27.69 -23.48 29.32
C ALA A 444 26.76 -23.90 28.16
N ARG A 445 26.19 -22.92 27.44
CA ARG A 445 25.38 -23.17 26.24
C ARG A 445 26.23 -23.79 25.13
N ILE A 446 27.37 -23.19 24.83
CA ILE A 446 28.32 -23.66 23.82
C ILE A 446 28.79 -25.11 24.17
N GLU A 447 29.17 -25.38 25.41
CA GLU A 447 29.56 -26.69 25.86
C GLU A 447 28.45 -27.75 25.67
N LYS A 448 27.19 -27.38 25.98
CA LYS A 448 26.03 -28.22 25.76
C LYS A 448 25.78 -28.51 24.28
N GLU A 449 25.88 -27.48 23.45
CA GLU A 449 25.73 -27.64 21.99
C GLU A 449 26.87 -28.45 21.37
N LYS A 450 28.11 -28.25 21.79
CA LYS A 450 29.26 -29.07 21.40
C LYS A 450 29.02 -30.52 21.75
N ALA A 451 28.59 -30.83 22.99
CA ALA A 451 28.27 -32.18 23.41
C ALA A 451 27.16 -32.81 22.56
N ASN A 452 26.17 -32.05 22.15
CA ASN A 452 25.11 -32.50 21.26
C ASN A 452 25.63 -32.75 19.83
N CYS A 453 26.43 -31.84 19.27
CA CYS A 453 27.08 -32.03 17.97
C CYS A 453 27.95 -33.25 17.93
N LEU A 454 28.77 -33.50 18.97
CA LEU A 454 29.63 -34.71 19.08
C LEU A 454 28.79 -35.98 19.10
N LYS A 455 27.66 -36.01 19.83
CA LYS A 455 26.73 -37.16 19.80
C LYS A 455 26.15 -37.39 18.40
N GLN A 456 25.74 -36.32 17.70
CA GLN A 456 25.22 -36.44 16.34
C GLN A 456 26.29 -36.93 15.36
N ILE A 457 27.51 -36.42 15.45
CA ILE A 457 28.64 -36.84 14.62
C ILE A 457 28.89 -38.32 14.83
N ALA A 458 29.02 -38.77 16.08
CA ALA A 458 29.23 -40.20 16.41
C ALA A 458 28.10 -41.10 15.88
N MET A 459 26.85 -40.64 15.96
CA MET A 459 25.72 -41.38 15.41
C MET A 459 25.76 -41.46 13.86
N PHE A 460 26.11 -40.40 13.16
CA PHE A 460 26.23 -40.43 11.71
C PHE A 460 27.44 -41.22 11.25
N GLU A 461 28.57 -41.10 11.90
CA GLU A 461 29.76 -41.90 11.64
C GLU A 461 29.50 -43.39 11.88
N GLY A 462 28.82 -43.77 12.97
CA GLY A 462 28.42 -45.13 13.25
C GLY A 462 27.48 -45.71 12.18
N LYS A 463 26.54 -44.91 11.65
CA LYS A 463 25.69 -45.35 10.54
C LYS A 463 26.48 -45.53 9.24
N LEU A 464 27.38 -44.58 8.92
CA LEU A 464 28.16 -44.59 7.69
C LEU A 464 29.32 -45.63 7.71
N SER A 465 29.79 -46.06 8.88
CA SER A 465 30.75 -47.13 9.04
C SER A 465 30.12 -48.53 8.97
N ASN A 466 28.78 -48.63 9.10
CA ASN A 466 28.08 -49.89 8.96
C ASN A 466 27.97 -50.31 7.49
N VAL A 467 28.81 -51.26 7.08
CA VAL A 467 28.87 -51.74 5.69
C VAL A 467 27.52 -52.29 5.22
N ALA A 468 26.75 -52.95 6.09
CA ALA A 468 25.43 -53.47 5.75
C ALA A 468 24.39 -52.35 5.50
N PHE A 469 24.51 -51.21 6.17
CA PHE A 469 23.67 -50.04 5.92
C PHE A 469 24.06 -49.37 4.59
N VAL A 470 25.32 -49.08 4.38
CA VAL A 470 25.82 -48.39 3.19
C VAL A 470 25.56 -49.15 1.89
N SER A 471 25.62 -50.50 1.96
CA SER A 471 25.38 -51.35 0.79
C SER A 471 23.92 -51.62 0.44
N ARG A 472 22.98 -51.44 1.41
CA ARG A 472 21.55 -51.74 1.23
C ARG A 472 20.66 -50.50 1.16
N ALA A 473 21.09 -49.38 1.71
CA ALA A 473 20.30 -48.14 1.68
C ALA A 473 20.37 -47.46 0.29
N PRO A 474 19.31 -46.79 -0.16
CA PRO A 474 19.33 -45.98 -1.37
C PRO A 474 20.44 -44.93 -1.31
N GLU A 475 21.12 -44.71 -2.45
CA GLU A 475 22.25 -43.77 -2.54
C GLU A 475 21.91 -42.37 -2.02
N LYS A 476 20.67 -41.88 -2.27
CA LYS A 476 20.15 -40.63 -1.75
C LYS A 476 20.17 -40.55 -0.21
N VAL A 477 19.80 -41.64 0.46
CA VAL A 477 19.78 -41.70 1.93
C VAL A 477 21.19 -41.67 2.50
N VAL A 478 22.14 -42.37 1.88
CA VAL A 478 23.56 -42.35 2.28
C VAL A 478 24.14 -40.93 2.06
N ALA A 479 23.83 -40.29 0.95
CA ALA A 479 24.25 -38.91 0.66
C ALA A 479 23.70 -37.92 1.72
N GLU A 480 22.43 -38.02 2.10
CA GLU A 480 21.83 -37.22 3.16
C GLU A 480 22.51 -37.39 4.53
N GLN A 481 22.92 -38.62 4.87
CA GLN A 481 23.63 -38.85 6.12
C GLN A 481 25.04 -38.24 6.10
N ARG A 482 25.73 -38.26 4.94
CA ARG A 482 27.04 -37.62 4.78
C ARG A 482 26.92 -36.10 4.87
N GLU A 483 25.91 -35.51 4.23
CA GLU A 483 25.67 -34.07 4.31
C GLU A 483 25.39 -33.58 5.75
N LYS A 484 24.59 -34.39 6.51
CA LYS A 484 24.33 -34.11 7.92
C LYS A 484 25.58 -34.22 8.78
N LEU A 485 26.44 -35.17 8.49
CA LEU A 485 27.73 -35.32 9.17
C LEU A 485 28.61 -34.09 8.95
N GLU A 486 28.77 -33.66 7.71
CA GLU A 486 29.59 -32.49 7.37
C GLU A 486 29.03 -31.20 7.97
N LYS A 487 27.71 -31.02 7.96
CA LYS A 487 27.05 -29.88 8.62
C LYS A 487 27.35 -29.84 10.13
N ASN A 488 27.28 -30.98 10.82
CA ASN A 488 27.58 -31.04 12.25
C ASN A 488 29.07 -30.84 12.56
N ARG A 489 29.98 -31.29 11.70
CA ARG A 489 31.42 -31.02 11.84
C ARG A 489 31.71 -29.53 11.65
N ALA A 490 31.12 -28.89 10.65
CA ALA A 490 31.25 -27.44 10.42
C ALA A 490 30.71 -26.64 11.62
N LEU A 491 29.54 -27.03 12.16
CA LEU A 491 28.95 -26.40 13.33
C LEU A 491 29.85 -26.56 14.58
N LEU A 492 30.41 -27.75 14.78
CA LEU A 492 31.34 -28.00 15.89
C LEU A 492 32.58 -27.09 15.81
N ALA A 493 33.18 -26.95 14.63
CA ALA A 493 34.32 -26.04 14.43
C ALA A 493 33.98 -24.58 14.72
N GLN A 494 32.78 -24.12 14.33
CA GLN A 494 32.30 -22.77 14.65
C GLN A 494 32.09 -22.55 16.15
N LEU A 495 31.55 -23.56 16.86
CA LEU A 495 31.36 -23.51 18.31
C LEU A 495 32.69 -23.49 19.05
N GLU A 496 33.70 -24.22 18.59
CA GLU A 496 35.05 -24.24 19.17
C GLU A 496 35.76 -22.91 18.95
N GLU A 497 35.61 -22.29 17.79
CA GLU A 497 36.12 -20.95 17.53
C GLU A 497 35.44 -19.88 18.40
N SER A 498 34.14 -19.99 18.58
CA SER A 498 33.37 -19.11 19.45
C SER A 498 33.77 -19.21 20.91
N GLU A 499 33.93 -20.43 21.40
CA GLU A 499 34.45 -20.71 22.77
C GLU A 499 35.85 -20.09 22.97
N LYS A 500 36.74 -20.25 21.99
CA LYS A 500 38.08 -19.70 22.06
C LYS A 500 38.12 -18.17 22.10
N ARG A 501 37.16 -17.51 21.42
CA ARG A 501 37.00 -16.08 21.47
C ARG A 501 36.46 -15.58 22.81
N LEU A 502 35.55 -16.34 23.44
CA LEU A 502 34.96 -15.98 24.75
C LEU A 502 35.89 -16.25 25.95
N ARG A 503 36.91 -17.13 25.79
CA ARG A 503 37.90 -17.42 26.83
C ARG A 503 39.15 -16.54 26.74
N ARG A 504 39.24 -15.68 25.71
CA ARG A 504 40.29 -14.63 25.58
C ARG A 504 39.86 -13.34 26.22
#